data_4368c5c8b8a4ab5f4103205eb9357b13
#
_entry.id   4368c5c8b8a4ab5f4103205eb9357b13
#
_cell.length_a   1.000
_cell.length_b   1.000
_cell.length_c   1.000
_cell.angle_alpha   90.00
_cell.angle_beta   90.00
_cell.angle_gamma   90.00
#
_symmetry.space_group_name_H-M   'P 1'
#
loop_
_entity.id
_entity.type
_entity.pdbx_description
1 polymer ?
#
loop_
_entity_poly.entity_id
_entity_poly.type
_entity_poly.pdbx_seq_one_letter_code
_entity_poly.pdbx_strand_id
1 'polypeptide(L)'
;MKGGLEVVILADGFVISSARRQAREELRGEDLDIGRELAAFCERHDIGSKIVNLFIAEDLVYGVALDLPLRTPDLKEAVSLQLGQLLPFPEEESLRAYSVLRKGEGYLVMAFAAQTKVAAGVVEELVEDGYTVKGLYPENQRYVTARMRRRKWALVMPGRQHKVLVFDGAKLTDRLLVAGEKLSYEKLTELCGTGLILHTDPPRGSSFIDAQPLLAETPLLQEYNLLPDSYRRPDYLKMVLVAVVVLNLLVLAGAIWLRFDHQRTQITQTEKEIAALMPLVAEVDRTKAQIKKVEGFVATLTEIGKNQDLIGVLQTLTSDLPADAYLDQFKFDSKARLLTVNGYANDLNELTGKLKNLGEVRLKSTSRRKDRNYFQVEIALHE
;
A
#
# COMPACT_ATOMS: atom_id res chain seq x y z
N MET A 1 -8.64 31.67 -16.27
CA MET A 1 -7.16 31.60 -16.41
C MET A 1 -6.71 32.89 -17.10
N LYS A 2 -5.68 33.57 -16.61
CA LYS A 2 -5.14 34.78 -17.25
C LYS A 2 -4.41 34.31 -18.51
N GLY A 3 -4.88 34.72 -19.71
CA GLY A 3 -4.28 34.38 -20.99
C GLY A 3 -2.80 34.78 -21.02
N GLY A 4 -1.93 33.78 -21.26
CA GLY A 4 -0.49 34.01 -21.37
C GLY A 4 -0.12 34.60 -22.72
N LEU A 5 1.11 35.08 -22.79
CA LEU A 5 1.78 35.44 -24.03
C LEU A 5 2.33 34.18 -24.70
N GLU A 6 2.37 34.21 -26.01
CA GLU A 6 3.03 33.19 -26.83
C GLU A 6 4.06 33.86 -27.73
N VAL A 7 5.23 33.28 -27.79
CA VAL A 7 6.30 33.68 -28.69
C VAL A 7 6.73 32.47 -29.50
N VAL A 8 6.71 32.61 -30.83
CA VAL A 8 7.26 31.59 -31.75
C VAL A 8 8.61 32.09 -32.23
N ILE A 9 9.65 31.32 -31.99
CA ILE A 9 11.02 31.56 -32.43
C ILE A 9 11.13 31.10 -33.89
N LEU A 10 11.41 32.01 -34.80
CA LEU A 10 11.67 31.77 -36.20
C LEU A 10 13.18 31.75 -36.47
N ALA A 11 13.59 31.38 -37.68
CA ALA A 11 15.00 31.45 -38.09
C ALA A 11 15.56 32.87 -38.16
N ASP A 12 14.68 33.84 -38.43
CA ASP A 12 15.02 35.22 -38.70
C ASP A 12 14.16 36.22 -37.90
N GLY A 13 13.62 35.78 -36.74
CA GLY A 13 12.80 36.69 -35.94
C GLY A 13 11.81 35.96 -35.02
N PHE A 14 10.73 36.63 -34.67
CA PHE A 14 9.74 36.15 -33.70
C PHE A 14 8.31 36.44 -34.14
N VAL A 15 7.36 35.59 -33.75
CA VAL A 15 5.93 35.91 -33.78
C VAL A 15 5.44 36.01 -32.36
N ILE A 16 5.01 37.18 -31.94
CA ILE A 16 4.42 37.43 -30.64
C ILE A 16 2.91 37.42 -30.77
N SER A 17 2.23 36.72 -29.87
CA SER A 17 0.77 36.68 -29.88
C SER A 17 0.18 36.61 -28.47
N SER A 18 -1.04 37.13 -28.33
CA SER A 18 -1.82 37.05 -27.09
C SER A 18 -3.26 36.64 -27.37
N ALA A 19 -3.68 35.56 -26.73
CA ALA A 19 -5.06 35.06 -26.79
C ALA A 19 -6.07 36.08 -26.28
N ARG A 20 -5.74 36.79 -25.19
CA ARG A 20 -6.65 37.68 -24.50
C ARG A 20 -7.04 38.89 -25.35
N ARG A 21 -6.12 39.39 -26.15
CA ARG A 21 -6.32 40.57 -26.99
C ARG A 21 -6.48 40.23 -28.47
N GLN A 22 -6.36 38.97 -28.84
CA GLN A 22 -6.34 38.50 -30.23
C GLN A 22 -5.30 39.28 -31.10
N ALA A 23 -4.22 39.68 -30.42
CA ALA A 23 -3.13 40.43 -31.04
C ALA A 23 -2.05 39.48 -31.53
N ARG A 24 -1.49 39.74 -32.68
CA ARG A 24 -0.37 39.02 -33.28
C ARG A 24 0.52 39.98 -34.03
N GLU A 25 1.81 39.92 -33.75
CA GLU A 25 2.83 40.69 -34.46
C GLU A 25 3.95 39.73 -34.90
N GLU A 26 4.45 39.94 -36.09
CA GLU A 26 5.60 39.22 -36.63
C GLU A 26 6.75 40.22 -36.80
N LEU A 27 7.87 39.89 -36.15
CA LEU A 27 9.06 40.74 -36.13
C LEU A 27 10.16 39.97 -36.86
N ARG A 28 10.78 40.62 -37.84
CA ARG A 28 11.86 40.07 -38.64
C ARG A 28 13.12 40.91 -38.44
N GLY A 29 14.26 40.23 -38.22
CA GLY A 29 15.56 40.86 -38.04
C GLY A 29 16.56 39.91 -37.35
N GLU A 30 17.83 40.09 -37.60
CA GLU A 30 18.88 39.22 -37.06
C GLU A 30 19.28 39.57 -35.60
N ASP A 31 19.11 40.85 -35.19
CA ASP A 31 19.51 41.38 -33.87
C ASP A 31 18.30 41.89 -33.08
N LEU A 32 17.24 41.12 -33.02
CA LEU A 32 16.03 41.52 -32.28
C LEU A 32 16.18 41.13 -30.79
N ASP A 33 16.09 42.14 -29.93
CA ASP A 33 15.97 41.97 -28.48
C ASP A 33 14.52 41.58 -28.14
N ILE A 34 14.33 40.29 -27.84
CA ILE A 34 12.99 39.73 -27.62
C ILE A 34 12.34 40.30 -26.36
N GLY A 35 13.10 40.61 -25.31
CA GLY A 35 12.57 41.15 -24.06
C GLY A 35 11.99 42.54 -24.29
N ARG A 36 12.73 43.40 -25.01
CA ARG A 36 12.31 44.75 -25.40
C ARG A 36 11.09 44.71 -26.31
N GLU A 37 11.11 43.90 -27.34
CA GLU A 37 9.99 43.78 -28.30
C GLU A 37 8.73 43.22 -27.62
N LEU A 38 8.87 42.27 -26.72
CA LEU A 38 7.76 41.71 -25.94
C LEU A 38 7.20 42.78 -24.98
N ALA A 39 8.04 43.57 -24.35
CA ALA A 39 7.61 44.69 -23.50
C ALA A 39 6.83 45.71 -24.29
N ALA A 40 7.34 46.13 -25.47
CA ALA A 40 6.65 47.05 -26.36
C ALA A 40 5.31 46.49 -26.89
N PHE A 41 5.24 45.20 -27.22
CA PHE A 41 3.99 44.54 -27.57
C PHE A 41 2.99 44.56 -26.41
N CYS A 42 3.44 44.26 -25.20
CA CYS A 42 2.60 44.27 -23.99
C CYS A 42 2.03 45.68 -23.72
N GLU A 43 2.84 46.71 -23.90
CA GLU A 43 2.42 48.11 -23.74
C GLU A 43 1.39 48.53 -24.79
N ARG A 44 1.66 48.23 -26.09
CA ARG A 44 0.73 48.57 -27.20
C ARG A 44 -0.64 47.89 -27.02
N HIS A 45 -0.67 46.70 -26.46
CA HIS A 45 -1.90 45.90 -26.35
C HIS A 45 -2.48 45.84 -24.93
N ASP A 46 -1.96 46.63 -23.98
CA ASP A 46 -2.39 46.67 -22.57
C ASP A 46 -2.43 45.27 -21.94
N ILE A 47 -1.30 44.55 -22.00
CA ILE A 47 -1.15 43.17 -21.50
C ILE A 47 -0.28 43.18 -20.26
N GLY A 48 -0.87 42.96 -19.09
CA GLY A 48 -0.15 42.91 -17.82
C GLY A 48 0.41 41.52 -17.47
N SER A 49 0.37 40.55 -18.40
CA SER A 49 0.89 39.20 -18.13
C SER A 49 2.40 39.14 -18.32
N LYS A 50 3.11 38.59 -17.35
CA LYS A 50 4.53 38.25 -17.46
C LYS A 50 4.78 36.73 -17.65
N ILE A 51 3.75 35.99 -18.04
CA ILE A 51 3.85 34.54 -18.29
C ILE A 51 3.90 34.32 -19.80
N VAL A 52 4.94 33.62 -20.26
CA VAL A 52 5.22 33.38 -21.69
C VAL A 52 5.32 31.85 -21.93
N ASN A 53 4.67 31.41 -23.00
CA ASN A 53 4.94 30.10 -23.60
C ASN A 53 5.78 30.33 -24.85
N LEU A 54 6.89 29.60 -24.97
CA LEU A 54 7.76 29.67 -26.14
C LEU A 54 7.47 28.48 -27.05
N PHE A 55 7.53 28.75 -28.34
CA PHE A 55 7.44 27.77 -29.39
C PHE A 55 8.61 27.93 -30.35
N ILE A 56 9.14 26.83 -30.83
CA ILE A 56 10.17 26.81 -31.87
C ILE A 56 9.51 26.45 -33.19
N ALA A 57 9.74 27.21 -34.21
CA ALA A 57 9.21 26.94 -35.55
C ALA A 57 9.62 25.54 -36.03
N GLU A 58 8.74 24.89 -36.75
CA GLU A 58 8.97 23.50 -37.21
C GLU A 58 10.24 23.35 -38.09
N ASP A 59 10.73 24.42 -38.68
CA ASP A 59 11.97 24.43 -39.48
C ASP A 59 13.23 24.34 -38.62
N LEU A 60 13.14 24.71 -37.36
CA LEU A 60 14.23 24.66 -36.39
C LEU A 60 14.17 23.45 -35.47
N VAL A 61 13.15 22.60 -35.61
CA VAL A 61 12.94 21.41 -34.79
C VAL A 61 13.16 20.14 -35.62
N TYR A 62 14.00 19.28 -35.11
CA TYR A 62 14.18 17.92 -35.61
C TYR A 62 13.19 17.00 -34.89
N GLY A 63 12.29 16.40 -35.66
CA GLY A 63 11.36 15.39 -35.12
C GLY A 63 11.68 14.02 -35.73
N VAL A 64 11.82 13.01 -34.88
CA VAL A 64 12.14 11.65 -35.29
C VAL A 64 11.16 10.69 -34.65
N ALA A 65 10.66 9.74 -35.44
CA ALA A 65 9.88 8.61 -34.96
C ALA A 65 10.82 7.42 -34.73
N LEU A 66 10.79 6.83 -33.55
CA LEU A 66 11.59 5.67 -33.16
C LEU A 66 10.65 4.53 -32.78
N ASP A 67 10.86 3.35 -33.35
CA ASP A 67 10.16 2.14 -32.96
C ASP A 67 11.05 1.34 -32.00
N LEU A 68 10.62 1.16 -30.75
CA LEU A 68 11.35 0.45 -29.72
C LEU A 68 10.58 -0.78 -29.25
N PRO A 69 11.26 -1.92 -29.02
CA PRO A 69 10.65 -3.13 -28.49
C PRO A 69 10.06 -2.92 -27.09
N LEU A 70 8.99 -3.64 -26.73
CA LEU A 70 8.41 -3.60 -25.37
C LEU A 70 9.40 -4.00 -24.26
N ARG A 71 10.42 -4.79 -24.59
CA ARG A 71 11.42 -5.28 -23.64
C ARG A 71 12.60 -4.34 -23.46
N THR A 72 12.53 -3.10 -23.95
CA THR A 72 13.59 -2.10 -23.75
C THR A 72 13.67 -1.76 -22.24
N PRO A 73 14.78 -2.08 -21.55
CA PRO A 73 14.87 -1.97 -20.10
C PRO A 73 14.88 -0.50 -19.61
N ASP A 74 15.55 0.38 -20.35
CA ASP A 74 15.54 1.82 -20.11
C ASP A 74 15.19 2.56 -21.39
N LEU A 75 13.93 3.03 -21.45
CA LEU A 75 13.43 3.78 -22.60
C LEU A 75 14.14 5.13 -22.76
N LYS A 76 14.49 5.79 -21.66
CA LYS A 76 15.11 7.10 -21.70
C LYS A 76 16.51 7.02 -22.28
N GLU A 77 17.29 6.06 -21.85
CA GLU A 77 18.66 5.82 -22.35
C GLU A 77 18.65 5.37 -23.82
N ALA A 78 17.75 4.44 -24.17
CA ALA A 78 17.59 3.97 -25.55
C ALA A 78 17.22 5.10 -26.52
N VAL A 79 16.28 5.98 -26.11
CA VAL A 79 15.88 7.14 -26.90
C VAL A 79 17.05 8.12 -27.03
N SER A 80 17.78 8.40 -25.95
CA SER A 80 18.93 9.31 -25.96
C SER A 80 20.03 8.82 -26.91
N LEU A 81 20.35 7.53 -26.83
CA LEU A 81 21.37 6.92 -27.68
C LEU A 81 20.99 6.97 -29.17
N GLN A 82 19.75 6.61 -29.52
CA GLN A 82 19.28 6.67 -30.91
C GLN A 82 19.18 8.10 -31.43
N LEU A 83 18.71 9.03 -30.62
CA LEU A 83 18.66 10.43 -30.99
C LEU A 83 20.06 11.00 -31.25
N GLY A 84 21.03 10.66 -30.41
CA GLY A 84 22.41 11.11 -30.59
C GLY A 84 23.04 10.68 -31.91
N GLN A 85 22.57 9.54 -32.48
CA GLN A 85 23.01 9.06 -33.80
C GLN A 85 22.30 9.74 -34.97
N LEU A 86 21.07 10.22 -34.77
CA LEU A 86 20.22 10.75 -35.84
C LEU A 86 20.22 12.28 -35.93
N LEU A 87 20.68 12.95 -34.88
CA LEU A 87 20.73 14.41 -34.85
C LEU A 87 21.95 14.94 -35.66
N PRO A 88 21.79 16.04 -36.40
CA PRO A 88 22.87 16.67 -37.15
C PRO A 88 23.76 17.58 -36.29
N PHE A 89 23.59 17.58 -34.98
CA PHE A 89 24.35 18.39 -34.02
C PHE A 89 24.63 17.58 -32.74
N PRO A 90 25.69 17.94 -31.98
CA PRO A 90 26.07 17.23 -30.77
C PRO A 90 24.97 17.15 -29.72
N GLU A 91 25.03 16.08 -28.93
CA GLU A 91 24.04 15.84 -27.87
C GLU A 91 24.01 16.96 -26.82
N GLU A 92 25.17 17.48 -26.45
CA GLU A 92 25.36 18.51 -25.44
C GLU A 92 24.77 19.87 -25.89
N GLU A 93 24.68 20.08 -27.21
CA GLU A 93 24.11 21.27 -27.81
C GLU A 93 22.62 21.13 -28.17
N SER A 94 21.94 20.12 -27.64
CA SER A 94 20.56 19.84 -27.99
C SER A 94 19.59 19.90 -26.82
N LEU A 95 18.49 20.60 -27.02
CA LEU A 95 17.28 20.53 -26.20
C LEU A 95 16.42 19.37 -26.71
N ARG A 96 15.98 18.49 -25.84
CA ARG A 96 15.27 17.27 -26.21
C ARG A 96 13.99 17.07 -25.45
N ALA A 97 13.00 16.56 -26.14
CA ALA A 97 11.76 16.11 -25.55
C ALA A 97 11.24 14.90 -26.34
N TYR A 98 10.56 14.00 -25.71
CA TYR A 98 9.94 12.88 -26.39
C TYR A 98 8.64 12.45 -25.74
N SER A 99 7.75 11.87 -26.53
CA SER A 99 6.56 11.20 -26.03
C SER A 99 6.57 9.74 -26.43
N VAL A 100 6.01 8.92 -25.57
CA VAL A 100 5.94 7.47 -25.77
C VAL A 100 4.48 7.07 -25.99
N LEU A 101 4.24 6.34 -27.07
CA LEU A 101 2.95 5.72 -27.37
C LEU A 101 3.15 4.21 -27.46
N ARG A 102 2.37 3.44 -26.73
CA ARG A 102 2.38 1.99 -26.90
C ARG A 102 1.63 1.62 -28.17
N LYS A 103 2.27 0.90 -29.10
CA LYS A 103 1.70 0.48 -30.38
C LYS A 103 1.98 -1.00 -30.63
N GLY A 104 0.96 -1.83 -30.53
CA GLY A 104 1.13 -3.28 -30.70
C GLY A 104 2.12 -3.89 -29.71
N GLU A 105 3.15 -4.56 -30.23
CA GLU A 105 4.21 -5.22 -29.47
C GLU A 105 5.43 -4.32 -29.21
N GLY A 106 5.31 -3.00 -29.36
CA GLY A 106 6.40 -2.06 -29.18
C GLY A 106 5.96 -0.71 -28.64
N TYR A 107 6.93 0.19 -28.61
CA TYR A 107 6.74 1.60 -28.32
C TYR A 107 7.06 2.42 -29.55
N LEU A 108 6.13 3.28 -29.95
CA LEU A 108 6.42 4.37 -30.86
C LEU A 108 6.82 5.58 -30.02
N VAL A 109 8.05 6.05 -30.20
CA VAL A 109 8.58 7.22 -29.53
C VAL A 109 8.73 8.34 -30.53
N MET A 110 8.00 9.43 -30.32
CA MET A 110 8.17 10.67 -31.08
C MET A 110 9.09 11.58 -30.29
N ALA A 111 10.27 11.78 -30.81
CA ALA A 111 11.29 12.61 -30.18
C ALA A 111 11.50 13.90 -30.98
N PHE A 112 11.68 14.99 -30.25
CA PHE A 112 12.00 16.30 -30.79
C PHE A 112 13.32 16.79 -30.24
N ALA A 113 14.09 17.44 -31.09
CA ALA A 113 15.30 18.10 -30.68
C ALA A 113 15.45 19.47 -31.39
N ALA A 114 15.99 20.42 -30.68
CA ALA A 114 16.35 21.73 -31.20
C ALA A 114 17.76 22.07 -30.71
N GLN A 115 18.49 22.90 -31.48
CA GLN A 115 19.79 23.38 -31.02
C GLN A 115 19.62 24.32 -29.81
N THR A 116 20.42 24.12 -28.78
CA THR A 116 20.39 24.93 -27.56
C THR A 116 20.56 26.42 -27.88
N LYS A 117 21.46 26.78 -28.78
CA LYS A 117 21.73 28.17 -29.19
C LYS A 117 20.52 28.89 -29.76
N VAL A 118 19.54 28.15 -30.33
CA VAL A 118 18.33 28.77 -30.92
C VAL A 118 17.39 29.30 -29.85
N ALA A 119 17.36 28.68 -28.70
CA ALA A 119 16.34 28.98 -27.71
C ALA A 119 16.89 29.37 -26.33
N ALA A 120 18.11 28.98 -25.97
CA ALA A 120 18.65 29.25 -24.63
C ALA A 120 18.81 30.76 -24.40
N GLY A 121 19.39 31.46 -25.35
CA GLY A 121 19.54 32.93 -25.26
C GLY A 121 18.21 33.65 -25.09
N VAL A 122 17.18 33.25 -25.86
CA VAL A 122 15.82 33.79 -25.73
C VAL A 122 15.20 33.51 -24.34
N VAL A 123 15.43 32.31 -23.79
CA VAL A 123 14.96 31.98 -22.46
C VAL A 123 15.64 32.80 -21.37
N GLU A 124 16.97 32.94 -21.46
CA GLU A 124 17.78 33.74 -20.53
C GLU A 124 17.36 35.20 -20.53
N GLU A 125 17.29 35.83 -21.71
CA GLU A 125 16.89 37.21 -21.88
C GLU A 125 15.48 37.48 -21.29
N LEU A 126 14.51 36.64 -21.62
CA LEU A 126 13.16 36.77 -21.06
C LEU A 126 13.12 36.59 -19.53
N VAL A 127 13.94 35.72 -18.98
CA VAL A 127 14.01 35.52 -17.52
C VAL A 127 14.66 36.72 -16.84
N GLU A 128 15.73 37.30 -17.43
CA GLU A 128 16.39 38.53 -16.96
C GLU A 128 15.45 39.73 -16.96
N ASP A 129 14.58 39.84 -17.96
CA ASP A 129 13.54 40.90 -18.06
C ASP A 129 12.33 40.64 -17.15
N GLY A 130 12.40 39.57 -16.32
CA GLY A 130 11.40 39.24 -15.31
C GLY A 130 10.15 38.57 -15.89
N TYR A 131 10.24 38.00 -17.09
CA TYR A 131 9.21 37.12 -17.60
C TYR A 131 9.34 35.70 -17.02
N THR A 132 8.21 35.03 -16.93
CA THR A 132 8.14 33.64 -16.52
C THR A 132 7.93 32.77 -17.73
N VAL A 133 8.97 32.07 -18.19
CA VAL A 133 8.86 31.08 -19.24
C VAL A 133 8.22 29.80 -18.68
N LYS A 134 7.04 29.48 -19.18
CA LYS A 134 6.28 28.31 -18.67
C LYS A 134 6.68 27.01 -19.35
N GLY A 135 7.10 27.11 -20.58
CA GLY A 135 7.58 25.98 -21.36
C GLY A 135 8.08 26.39 -22.72
N LEU A 136 8.82 25.52 -23.37
CA LEU A 136 9.34 25.63 -24.72
C LEU A 136 8.91 24.41 -25.51
N TYR A 137 8.17 24.60 -26.61
CA TYR A 137 7.53 23.52 -27.34
C TYR A 137 7.77 23.61 -28.83
N PRO A 138 7.70 22.51 -29.58
CA PRO A 138 7.55 22.58 -31.04
C PRO A 138 6.29 23.36 -31.43
N GLU A 139 6.34 24.14 -32.52
CA GLU A 139 5.24 24.97 -32.97
C GLU A 139 3.95 24.20 -33.23
N ASN A 140 4.04 22.95 -33.66
CA ASN A 140 2.89 22.09 -33.91
C ASN A 140 1.98 21.94 -32.67
N GLN A 141 2.51 22.09 -31.46
CA GLN A 141 1.75 21.99 -30.21
C GLN A 141 0.73 23.15 -30.01
N ARG A 142 0.85 24.23 -30.78
CA ARG A 142 -0.12 25.33 -30.80
C ARG A 142 -1.46 24.94 -31.40
N TYR A 143 -1.48 23.87 -32.22
CA TYR A 143 -2.67 23.44 -32.95
C TYR A 143 -3.36 22.23 -32.28
N VAL A 144 -2.78 21.68 -31.21
CA VAL A 144 -3.35 20.54 -30.48
C VAL A 144 -4.48 20.99 -29.56
N THR A 145 -5.71 20.63 -29.89
CA THR A 145 -6.90 21.05 -29.14
C THR A 145 -7.47 19.95 -28.25
N ALA A 146 -8.19 20.33 -27.19
CA ALA A 146 -8.91 19.38 -26.37
C ALA A 146 -9.99 18.60 -27.15
N ARG A 147 -10.58 19.20 -28.20
CA ARG A 147 -11.58 18.55 -29.06
C ARG A 147 -11.01 17.42 -29.92
N MET A 148 -9.71 17.47 -30.19
CA MET A 148 -9.01 16.48 -31.02
C MET A 148 -8.42 15.32 -30.24
N ARG A 149 -8.48 15.33 -28.92
CA ARG A 149 -7.88 14.29 -28.04
C ARG A 149 -8.32 12.85 -28.31
N ARG A 150 -9.42 12.66 -29.02
CA ARG A 150 -9.98 11.32 -29.31
C ARG A 150 -10.12 11.04 -30.79
N ARG A 151 -9.45 11.83 -31.65
CA ARG A 151 -9.58 11.70 -33.11
C ARG A 151 -8.19 11.59 -33.72
N LYS A 152 -8.10 10.82 -34.79
CA LYS A 152 -6.93 10.87 -35.67
C LYS A 152 -7.08 12.05 -36.60
N TRP A 153 -6.04 12.87 -36.73
CA TRP A 153 -6.05 14.07 -37.54
C TRP A 153 -4.65 14.38 -38.04
N ALA A 154 -4.52 15.22 -39.06
CA ALA A 154 -3.24 15.64 -39.59
C ALA A 154 -3.17 17.17 -39.66
N LEU A 155 -1.95 17.69 -39.49
CA LEU A 155 -1.61 19.10 -39.63
C LEU A 155 -0.61 19.24 -40.78
N VAL A 156 -0.95 20.08 -41.76
CA VAL A 156 -0.06 20.48 -42.85
C VAL A 156 0.52 21.82 -42.56
N MET A 157 1.83 21.91 -42.54
CA MET A 157 2.58 23.16 -42.36
C MET A 157 3.38 23.40 -43.66
N PRO A 158 3.09 24.51 -44.37
CA PRO A 158 3.80 24.88 -45.60
C PRO A 158 5.25 25.28 -45.28
N GLY A 159 6.12 25.01 -46.25
CA GLY A 159 7.55 25.35 -46.16
C GLY A 159 8.19 25.00 -47.52
N ARG A 160 9.52 24.95 -47.59
CA ARG A 160 10.22 24.47 -48.81
C ARG A 160 9.78 23.02 -49.18
N GLN A 161 9.53 22.22 -48.16
CA GLN A 161 8.81 20.97 -48.23
C GLN A 161 7.65 21.05 -47.27
N HIS A 162 6.47 20.55 -47.64
CA HIS A 162 5.33 20.51 -46.77
C HIS A 162 5.56 19.48 -45.67
N LYS A 163 5.43 19.89 -44.44
CA LYS A 163 5.48 18.98 -43.28
C LYS A 163 4.06 18.56 -42.96
N VAL A 164 3.84 17.27 -42.97
CA VAL A 164 2.56 16.65 -42.63
C VAL A 164 2.75 15.88 -41.33
N LEU A 165 2.10 16.36 -40.29
CA LEU A 165 2.16 15.82 -38.96
C LEU A 165 0.89 15.08 -38.64
N VAL A 166 0.99 13.78 -38.34
CA VAL A 166 -0.17 12.93 -38.06
C VAL A 166 -0.29 12.70 -36.59
N PHE A 167 -1.47 12.95 -36.05
CA PHE A 167 -1.76 12.86 -34.62
C PHE A 167 -2.82 11.79 -34.35
N ASP A 168 -2.63 11.07 -33.24
CA ASP A 168 -3.68 10.29 -32.60
C ASP A 168 -4.02 10.97 -31.27
N GLY A 169 -5.17 11.63 -31.24
CA GLY A 169 -5.50 12.53 -30.15
C GLY A 169 -4.55 13.72 -30.06
N ALA A 170 -3.88 13.87 -28.93
CA ALA A 170 -2.91 14.93 -28.70
C ALA A 170 -1.46 14.50 -29.02
N LYS A 171 -1.21 13.21 -29.27
CA LYS A 171 0.12 12.66 -29.49
C LYS A 171 0.44 12.59 -30.97
N LEU A 172 1.61 13.07 -31.34
CA LEU A 172 2.13 12.91 -32.69
C LEU A 172 2.51 11.44 -32.90
N THR A 173 2.07 10.87 -34.02
CA THR A 173 2.31 9.47 -34.38
C THR A 173 3.16 9.32 -35.64
N ASP A 174 3.19 10.35 -36.47
CA ASP A 174 3.99 10.30 -37.69
C ASP A 174 4.34 11.71 -38.17
N ARG A 175 5.47 11.83 -38.88
CA ARG A 175 5.94 13.08 -39.48
C ARG A 175 6.46 12.79 -40.89
N LEU A 176 5.76 13.33 -41.86
CA LEU A 176 6.04 13.13 -43.28
C LEU A 176 6.53 14.45 -43.88
N LEU A 177 7.53 14.35 -44.76
CA LEU A 177 7.97 15.43 -45.59
C LEU A 177 7.46 15.17 -46.99
N VAL A 178 6.60 16.03 -47.50
CA VAL A 178 6.00 15.90 -48.85
C VAL A 178 6.56 17.00 -49.72
N ALA A 179 7.30 16.58 -50.74
CA ALA A 179 7.81 17.48 -51.78
C ALA A 179 6.74 17.66 -52.86
N GLY A 180 6.51 18.89 -53.29
CA GLY A 180 5.72 19.17 -54.46
C GLY A 180 4.77 20.35 -54.37
N GLU A 181 4.49 20.95 -55.51
CA GLU A 181 3.68 22.14 -55.64
C GLU A 181 2.17 21.94 -55.43
N LYS A 182 1.68 20.68 -55.49
CA LYS A 182 0.25 20.34 -55.35
C LYS A 182 0.03 19.25 -54.33
N LEU A 183 -0.18 19.60 -53.10
CA LEU A 183 -0.73 18.71 -52.09
C LEU A 183 -2.22 18.45 -52.40
N SER A 184 -2.56 17.26 -52.91
CA SER A 184 -3.97 16.87 -53.04
C SER A 184 -4.50 16.41 -51.69
N TYR A 185 -5.68 16.91 -51.34
CA TYR A 185 -6.38 16.51 -50.09
C TYR A 185 -6.67 15.01 -50.09
N GLU A 186 -7.04 14.42 -51.21
CA GLU A 186 -7.34 13.00 -51.33
C GLU A 186 -6.11 12.13 -51.05
N LYS A 187 -4.96 12.48 -51.64
CA LYS A 187 -3.69 11.78 -51.40
C LYS A 187 -3.26 11.86 -49.92
N LEU A 188 -3.45 13.03 -49.30
CA LEU A 188 -3.14 13.17 -47.88
C LEU A 188 -4.12 12.39 -47.01
N THR A 189 -5.38 12.33 -47.34
CA THR A 189 -6.38 11.54 -46.63
C THR A 189 -6.00 10.06 -46.65
N GLU A 190 -5.56 9.55 -47.81
CA GLU A 190 -5.08 8.18 -47.95
C GLU A 190 -3.78 7.95 -47.14
N LEU A 191 -2.80 8.81 -47.31
CA LEU A 191 -1.50 8.72 -46.66
C LEU A 191 -1.60 8.79 -45.10
N CYS A 192 -2.39 9.72 -44.58
CA CYS A 192 -2.56 9.93 -43.13
C CYS A 192 -3.60 9.02 -42.50
N GLY A 193 -4.45 8.35 -43.33
CA GLY A 193 -5.55 7.51 -42.85
C GLY A 193 -6.60 8.29 -42.08
N THR A 194 -6.82 9.57 -42.43
CA THR A 194 -7.81 10.44 -41.79
C THR A 194 -8.27 11.52 -42.75
N GLY A 195 -9.56 11.84 -42.73
CA GLY A 195 -10.14 12.97 -43.46
C GLY A 195 -10.13 14.29 -42.68
N LEU A 196 -9.64 14.29 -41.45
CA LEU A 196 -9.52 15.51 -40.67
C LEU A 196 -8.12 16.09 -40.87
N ILE A 197 -7.98 16.95 -41.91
CA ILE A 197 -6.69 17.55 -42.30
C ILE A 197 -6.78 19.07 -42.12
N LEU A 198 -5.98 19.57 -41.20
CA LEU A 198 -5.80 21.00 -40.94
C LEU A 198 -4.61 21.50 -41.76
N HIS A 199 -4.66 22.73 -42.21
CA HIS A 199 -3.59 23.39 -42.94
C HIS A 199 -3.37 24.81 -42.38
N THR A 200 -2.13 25.17 -42.05
CA THR A 200 -1.82 26.46 -41.43
C THR A 200 -1.94 27.66 -42.40
N ASP A 201 -1.93 27.40 -43.69
CA ASP A 201 -2.18 28.39 -44.77
C ASP A 201 -2.86 27.65 -45.94
N PRO A 202 -4.18 27.37 -45.86
CA PRO A 202 -4.87 26.56 -46.84
C PRO A 202 -4.98 27.29 -48.20
N PRO A 203 -4.70 26.63 -49.31
CA PRO A 203 -4.92 27.20 -50.64
C PRO A 203 -6.40 27.56 -50.81
N ARG A 204 -6.67 28.68 -51.47
CA ARG A 204 -8.04 29.14 -51.72
C ARG A 204 -8.85 28.11 -52.50
N GLY A 205 -10.02 27.76 -51.97
CA GLY A 205 -10.92 26.78 -52.57
C GLY A 205 -10.52 25.32 -52.34
N SER A 206 -9.56 25.07 -51.46
CA SER A 206 -9.19 23.69 -51.05
C SER A 206 -10.17 23.12 -50.02
N SER A 207 -10.17 21.78 -49.90
CA SER A 207 -10.97 21.06 -48.90
C SER A 207 -10.28 21.01 -47.54
N PHE A 208 -9.12 21.67 -47.38
CA PHE A 208 -8.42 21.73 -46.09
C PHE A 208 -9.16 22.61 -45.08
N ILE A 209 -9.08 22.22 -43.81
CA ILE A 209 -9.59 23.02 -42.73
C ILE A 209 -8.49 24.01 -42.32
N ASP A 210 -8.82 25.31 -42.19
CA ASP A 210 -7.90 26.31 -41.71
C ASP A 210 -7.49 26.02 -40.27
N ALA A 211 -6.19 25.83 -40.07
CA ALA A 211 -5.61 25.53 -38.76
C ALA A 211 -5.29 26.86 -38.06
N GLN A 212 -6.19 27.29 -37.22
CA GLN A 212 -5.93 28.45 -36.37
C GLN A 212 -5.19 28.00 -35.10
N PRO A 213 -4.08 28.68 -34.72
CA PRO A 213 -3.42 28.36 -33.44
C PRO A 213 -4.35 28.69 -32.29
N LEU A 214 -4.54 27.74 -31.42
CA LEU A 214 -5.35 27.91 -30.22
C LEU A 214 -4.50 28.59 -29.16
N LEU A 215 -4.67 29.88 -29.10
CA LEU A 215 -4.01 30.69 -28.10
C LEU A 215 -4.52 30.35 -26.71
N ALA A 216 -3.66 29.78 -25.88
CA ALA A 216 -3.73 29.75 -24.42
C ALA A 216 -4.82 28.91 -23.71
N GLU A 217 -5.72 28.17 -24.38
CA GLU A 217 -6.75 27.36 -23.68
C GLU A 217 -6.40 25.86 -23.54
N THR A 218 -5.41 25.39 -24.27
CA THR A 218 -5.09 23.98 -24.31
C THR A 218 -3.96 23.64 -23.34
N PRO A 219 -4.10 22.63 -22.49
CA PRO A 219 -2.99 22.17 -21.70
C PRO A 219 -1.94 21.58 -22.64
N LEU A 220 -0.81 22.27 -22.76
CA LEU A 220 0.35 21.80 -23.51
C LEU A 220 0.83 20.48 -22.90
N LEU A 221 1.16 19.52 -23.75
CA LEU A 221 1.70 18.24 -23.27
C LEU A 221 3.11 18.46 -22.76
N GLN A 222 3.31 18.26 -21.46
CA GLN A 222 4.61 18.43 -20.82
C GLN A 222 5.67 17.49 -21.42
N GLU A 223 5.26 16.38 -22.01
CA GLU A 223 6.13 15.44 -22.69
C GLU A 223 6.94 16.05 -23.84
N TYR A 224 6.41 17.14 -24.46
CA TYR A 224 7.07 17.86 -25.56
C TYR A 224 7.79 19.12 -25.11
N ASN A 225 7.95 19.33 -23.83
CA ASN A 225 8.61 20.51 -23.30
C ASN A 225 10.13 20.38 -23.44
N LEU A 226 10.70 21.19 -24.34
CA LEU A 226 12.15 21.30 -24.62
C LEU A 226 12.89 22.20 -23.61
N LEU A 227 12.17 22.90 -22.70
CA LEU A 227 12.79 23.80 -21.74
C LEU A 227 13.77 23.03 -20.84
N PRO A 228 15.02 23.49 -20.68
CA PRO A 228 15.97 22.88 -19.76
C PRO A 228 15.45 22.81 -18.34
N ASP A 229 15.84 21.75 -17.61
CA ASP A 229 15.38 21.52 -16.24
C ASP A 229 15.73 22.68 -15.29
N SER A 230 16.83 23.40 -15.55
CA SER A 230 17.26 24.60 -14.81
C SER A 230 16.25 25.74 -14.83
N TYR A 231 15.48 25.86 -15.91
CA TYR A 231 14.44 26.89 -16.09
C TYR A 231 13.03 26.38 -15.81
N ARG A 232 12.86 25.06 -15.64
CA ARG A 232 11.55 24.50 -15.28
C ARG A 232 11.20 24.86 -13.86
N ARG A 233 10.08 25.55 -13.70
CA ARG A 233 9.56 25.79 -12.35
C ARG A 233 9.12 24.47 -11.72
N PRO A 234 9.47 24.24 -10.45
CA PRO A 234 8.95 23.09 -9.74
C PRO A 234 7.43 23.12 -9.72
N ASP A 235 6.82 22.00 -9.96
CA ASP A 235 5.36 21.86 -9.90
C ASP A 235 4.92 21.94 -8.44
N TYR A 236 4.74 23.17 -7.96
CA TYR A 236 4.35 23.44 -6.57
C TYR A 236 3.09 22.68 -6.16
N LEU A 237 2.19 22.43 -7.11
CA LEU A 237 0.96 21.70 -6.84
C LEU A 237 1.25 20.23 -6.49
N LYS A 238 2.19 19.59 -7.20
CA LYS A 238 2.67 18.25 -6.85
C LYS A 238 3.40 18.25 -5.51
N MET A 239 4.25 19.24 -5.25
CA MET A 239 4.96 19.36 -3.97
C MET A 239 3.97 19.52 -2.81
N VAL A 240 2.97 20.39 -2.96
CA VAL A 240 1.91 20.57 -1.95
C VAL A 240 1.11 19.29 -1.76
N LEU A 241 0.76 18.60 -2.84
CA LEU A 241 0.03 17.34 -2.77
C LEU A 241 0.84 16.27 -2.03
N VAL A 242 2.14 16.13 -2.35
CA VAL A 242 3.05 15.22 -1.63
C VAL A 242 3.15 15.61 -0.15
N ALA A 243 3.31 16.91 0.15
CA ALA A 243 3.36 17.38 1.53
C ALA A 243 2.07 17.08 2.31
N VAL A 244 0.90 17.25 1.69
CA VAL A 244 -0.40 16.89 2.29
C VAL A 244 -0.50 15.38 2.53
N VAL A 245 -0.06 14.55 1.58
CA VAL A 245 -0.06 13.09 1.75
C VAL A 245 0.86 12.68 2.90
N VAL A 246 2.08 13.22 2.95
CA VAL A 246 3.03 12.95 4.04
C VAL A 246 2.45 13.40 5.40
N LEU A 247 1.85 14.57 5.46
CA LEU A 247 1.22 15.08 6.68
C LEU A 247 0.10 14.15 7.15
N ASN A 248 -0.77 13.68 6.23
CA ASN A 248 -1.83 12.74 6.57
C ASN A 248 -1.28 11.40 7.09
N LEU A 249 -0.20 10.90 6.49
CA LEU A 249 0.47 9.68 6.98
C LEU A 249 1.06 9.85 8.38
N LEU A 250 1.66 11.02 8.67
CA LEU A 250 2.17 11.34 10.00
C LEU A 250 1.06 11.43 11.05
N VAL A 251 -0.06 12.07 10.70
CA VAL A 251 -1.24 12.15 11.58
C VAL A 251 -1.80 10.75 11.86
N LEU A 252 -1.90 9.91 10.82
CA LEU A 252 -2.36 8.53 10.97
C LEU A 252 -1.42 7.71 11.86
N ALA A 253 -0.11 7.81 11.63
CA ALA A 253 0.89 7.14 12.46
C ALA A 253 0.84 7.60 13.91
N GLY A 254 0.68 8.91 14.14
CA GLY A 254 0.48 9.48 15.47
C GLY A 254 -0.78 8.98 16.17
N ALA A 255 -1.90 8.91 15.45
CA ALA A 255 -3.16 8.38 15.98
C ALA A 255 -3.05 6.88 16.33
N ILE A 256 -2.39 6.10 15.50
CA ILE A 256 -2.12 4.68 15.78
C ILE A 256 -1.23 4.56 17.02
N TRP A 257 -0.15 5.35 17.11
CA TRP A 257 0.76 5.32 18.26
C TRP A 257 0.05 5.68 19.55
N LEU A 258 -0.77 6.75 19.58
CA LEU A 258 -1.58 7.14 20.73
C LEU A 258 -2.56 6.04 21.16
N ARG A 259 -3.16 5.34 20.18
CA ARG A 259 -4.06 4.21 20.45
C ARG A 259 -3.32 3.05 21.12
N PHE A 260 -2.13 2.72 20.65
CA PHE A 260 -1.29 1.68 21.26
C PHE A 260 -0.82 2.07 22.67
N ASP A 261 -0.44 3.33 22.89
CA ASP A 261 -0.04 3.82 24.19
C ASP A 261 -1.21 3.77 25.20
N HIS A 262 -2.39 4.19 24.76
CA HIS A 262 -3.59 4.09 25.59
C HIS A 262 -3.94 2.62 25.92
N GLN A 263 -3.84 1.71 24.96
CA GLN A 263 -4.05 0.27 25.22
C GLN A 263 -3.01 -0.30 26.19
N ARG A 264 -1.74 0.07 26.07
CA ARG A 264 -0.69 -0.34 27.02
C ARG A 264 -0.99 0.15 28.43
N THR A 265 -1.44 1.38 28.56
CA THR A 265 -1.82 1.96 29.86
C THR A 265 -3.00 1.21 30.48
N GLN A 266 -4.02 0.86 29.68
CA GLN A 266 -5.15 0.06 30.14
C GLN A 266 -4.71 -1.34 30.58
N ILE A 267 -3.85 -2.02 29.78
CA ILE A 267 -3.33 -3.35 30.15
C ILE A 267 -2.59 -3.29 31.48
N THR A 268 -1.69 -2.32 31.66
CA THR A 268 -0.95 -2.16 32.93
C THR A 268 -1.83 -1.82 34.12
N GLN A 269 -2.91 -1.08 33.92
CA GLN A 269 -3.91 -0.85 34.97
C GLN A 269 -4.65 -2.15 35.33
N THR A 270 -5.14 -2.87 34.33
CA THR A 270 -5.83 -4.14 34.55
C THR A 270 -4.92 -5.18 35.20
N GLU A 271 -3.65 -5.25 34.81
CA GLU A 271 -2.66 -6.12 35.46
C GLU A 271 -2.47 -5.77 36.96
N LYS A 272 -2.42 -4.47 37.30
CA LYS A 272 -2.35 -4.01 38.69
C LYS A 272 -3.61 -4.39 39.47
N GLU A 273 -4.79 -4.24 38.89
CA GLU A 273 -6.07 -4.64 39.48
C GLU A 273 -6.11 -6.17 39.71
N ILE A 274 -5.70 -6.95 38.72
CA ILE A 274 -5.59 -8.42 38.87
C ILE A 274 -4.60 -8.77 40.00
N ALA A 275 -3.43 -8.14 40.03
CA ALA A 275 -2.43 -8.38 41.07
C ALA A 275 -2.96 -8.02 42.45
N ALA A 276 -3.76 -6.97 42.57
CA ALA A 276 -4.39 -6.57 43.85
C ALA A 276 -5.49 -7.57 44.28
N LEU A 277 -6.19 -8.20 43.33
CA LEU A 277 -7.24 -9.19 43.62
C LEU A 277 -6.67 -10.61 43.89
N MET A 278 -5.49 -10.91 43.40
CA MET A 278 -4.87 -12.25 43.57
C MET A 278 -4.80 -12.70 45.07
N PRO A 279 -4.38 -11.87 46.03
CA PRO A 279 -4.35 -12.28 47.45
C PRO A 279 -5.75 -12.61 47.99
N LEU A 280 -6.78 -11.86 47.57
CA LEU A 280 -8.17 -12.13 47.96
C LEU A 280 -8.68 -13.46 47.35
N VAL A 281 -8.36 -13.74 46.09
CA VAL A 281 -8.68 -15.04 45.46
C VAL A 281 -7.98 -16.16 46.18
N ALA A 282 -6.70 -16.01 46.55
CA ALA A 282 -5.96 -17.01 47.29
C ALA A 282 -6.55 -17.28 48.71
N GLU A 283 -7.08 -16.26 49.35
CA GLU A 283 -7.78 -16.38 50.62
C GLU A 283 -9.11 -17.14 50.48
N VAL A 284 -9.88 -16.81 49.45
CA VAL A 284 -11.12 -17.53 49.13
C VAL A 284 -10.85 -19.00 48.80
N ASP A 285 -9.80 -19.28 48.05
CA ASP A 285 -9.44 -20.65 47.73
C ASP A 285 -8.96 -21.46 48.94
N ARG A 286 -8.22 -20.79 49.87
CA ARG A 286 -7.87 -21.41 51.17
C ARG A 286 -9.11 -21.72 51.99
N THR A 287 -10.05 -20.76 52.05
CA THR A 287 -11.30 -20.97 52.77
C THR A 287 -12.15 -22.07 52.18
N LYS A 288 -12.25 -22.13 50.84
CA LYS A 288 -12.93 -23.23 50.14
C LYS A 288 -12.25 -24.60 50.45
N ALA A 289 -10.93 -24.64 50.42
CA ALA A 289 -10.19 -25.85 50.77
C ALA A 289 -10.43 -26.31 52.19
N GLN A 290 -10.54 -25.36 53.15
CA GLN A 290 -10.89 -25.63 54.55
C GLN A 290 -12.32 -26.12 54.66
N ILE A 291 -13.28 -25.49 54.03
CA ILE A 291 -14.70 -25.95 53.99
C ILE A 291 -14.77 -27.40 53.47
N LYS A 292 -14.10 -27.69 52.35
CA LYS A 292 -14.09 -29.03 51.77
C LYS A 292 -13.50 -30.07 52.70
N LYS A 293 -12.44 -29.72 53.48
CA LYS A 293 -11.88 -30.59 54.53
C LYS A 293 -12.89 -30.85 55.64
N VAL A 294 -13.57 -29.79 56.11
CA VAL A 294 -14.57 -29.90 57.18
C VAL A 294 -15.78 -30.71 56.70
N GLU A 295 -16.25 -30.48 55.46
CA GLU A 295 -17.33 -31.30 54.85
C GLU A 295 -16.93 -32.78 54.76
N GLY A 296 -15.69 -33.08 54.33
CA GLY A 296 -15.16 -34.43 54.31
C GLY A 296 -15.13 -35.06 55.68
N PHE A 297 -14.70 -34.31 56.70
CA PHE A 297 -14.67 -34.81 58.08
C PHE A 297 -16.07 -35.03 58.66
N VAL A 298 -17.03 -34.09 58.40
CA VAL A 298 -18.43 -34.26 58.77
C VAL A 298 -19.07 -35.47 58.08
N ALA A 299 -18.80 -35.70 56.80
CA ALA A 299 -19.28 -36.84 56.05
C ALA A 299 -18.76 -38.16 56.69
N THR A 300 -17.47 -38.19 57.03
CA THR A 300 -16.87 -39.36 57.71
C THR A 300 -17.49 -39.60 59.12
N LEU A 301 -17.69 -38.55 59.92
CA LEU A 301 -18.37 -38.63 61.22
C LEU A 301 -19.82 -39.12 61.08
N THR A 302 -20.53 -38.62 60.05
CA THR A 302 -21.92 -39.06 59.77
C THR A 302 -21.98 -40.51 59.37
N GLU A 303 -20.99 -41.01 58.64
CA GLU A 303 -20.89 -42.39 58.23
C GLU A 303 -20.56 -43.30 59.44
N ILE A 304 -19.67 -42.86 60.30
CA ILE A 304 -19.37 -43.52 61.56
C ILE A 304 -20.60 -43.55 62.51
N GLY A 305 -21.32 -42.42 62.58
CA GLY A 305 -22.53 -42.31 63.42
C GLY A 305 -23.71 -43.15 62.93
N LYS A 306 -23.74 -43.49 61.66
CA LYS A 306 -24.73 -44.46 61.09
C LYS A 306 -24.42 -45.93 61.41
N ASN A 307 -23.16 -46.27 61.83
CA ASN A 307 -22.73 -47.60 62.14
C ASN A 307 -22.69 -47.78 63.68
N GLN A 308 -23.79 -47.50 64.34
CA GLN A 308 -23.92 -47.78 65.78
C GLN A 308 -23.59 -49.24 66.13
N ASP A 309 -23.88 -50.24 65.22
CA ASP A 309 -23.55 -51.64 65.38
C ASP A 309 -22.03 -51.89 65.49
N LEU A 310 -21.20 -51.10 64.83
CA LEU A 310 -19.76 -51.26 64.83
C LEU A 310 -19.12 -51.07 66.21
N ILE A 311 -19.59 -50.02 66.94
CA ILE A 311 -19.08 -49.72 68.28
C ILE A 311 -19.49 -50.82 69.29
N GLY A 312 -20.71 -51.30 69.17
CA GLY A 312 -21.19 -52.43 69.96
C GLY A 312 -20.39 -53.69 69.72
N VAL A 313 -20.14 -54.01 68.45
CA VAL A 313 -19.33 -55.20 68.05
C VAL A 313 -17.89 -55.05 68.53
N LEU A 314 -17.27 -53.86 68.45
CA LEU A 314 -15.92 -53.62 68.98
C LEU A 314 -15.85 -53.80 70.50
N GLN A 315 -16.86 -53.31 71.21
CA GLN A 315 -16.94 -53.38 72.65
C GLN A 315 -17.06 -54.88 73.11
N THR A 316 -17.93 -55.61 72.45
CA THR A 316 -18.10 -57.05 72.73
C THR A 316 -16.85 -57.82 72.33
N LEU A 317 -16.27 -57.56 71.19
CA LEU A 317 -15.01 -58.15 70.72
C LEU A 317 -13.88 -57.94 71.76
N THR A 318 -13.76 -56.69 72.26
CA THR A 318 -12.69 -56.37 73.25
C THR A 318 -12.91 -57.08 74.59
N SER A 319 -14.15 -57.22 75.02
CA SER A 319 -14.45 -57.91 76.27
C SER A 319 -14.31 -59.47 76.19
N ASP A 320 -14.55 -60.03 75.05
CA ASP A 320 -14.51 -61.48 74.88
C ASP A 320 -13.14 -62.02 74.39
N LEU A 321 -12.16 -61.16 74.12
CA LEU A 321 -10.84 -61.59 73.73
C LEU A 321 -10.08 -62.19 74.95
N PRO A 322 -9.37 -63.31 74.74
CA PRO A 322 -8.48 -63.83 75.79
C PRO A 322 -7.37 -62.81 76.12
N ALA A 323 -6.93 -62.75 77.36
CA ALA A 323 -5.94 -61.80 77.86
C ALA A 323 -4.56 -61.88 77.14
N ASP A 324 -4.29 -63.03 76.54
CA ASP A 324 -3.06 -63.33 75.80
C ASP A 324 -3.20 -63.16 74.29
N ALA A 325 -4.39 -62.84 73.80
CA ALA A 325 -4.65 -62.55 72.39
C ALA A 325 -4.62 -61.06 72.10
N TYR A 326 -4.03 -60.68 70.94
CA TYR A 326 -4.12 -59.32 70.48
C TYR A 326 -4.45 -59.33 69.01
N LEU A 327 -5.15 -58.24 68.57
CA LEU A 327 -5.58 -58.02 67.19
C LEU A 327 -4.58 -57.14 66.45
N ASP A 328 -4.23 -57.57 65.24
CA ASP A 328 -3.35 -56.87 64.34
C ASP A 328 -4.16 -56.08 63.29
N GLN A 329 -5.21 -56.75 62.82
CA GLN A 329 -6.08 -56.15 61.81
C GLN A 329 -7.53 -56.49 62.06
N PHE A 330 -8.37 -55.48 61.82
CA PHE A 330 -9.80 -55.61 61.96
C PHE A 330 -10.46 -55.02 60.70
N LYS A 331 -11.37 -55.74 60.07
CA LYS A 331 -12.15 -55.32 58.92
C LYS A 331 -13.60 -55.75 59.14
N PHE A 332 -14.49 -54.79 59.10
CA PHE A 332 -15.93 -54.99 59.22
C PHE A 332 -16.63 -54.63 57.89
N ASP A 333 -17.40 -55.57 57.38
CA ASP A 333 -18.31 -55.34 56.26
C ASP A 333 -19.74 -55.26 56.79
N SER A 334 -20.24 -53.99 56.84
CA SER A 334 -21.58 -53.71 57.37
C SER A 334 -22.70 -54.32 56.51
N LYS A 335 -22.49 -54.45 55.20
CA LYS A 335 -23.50 -55.08 54.32
C LYS A 335 -23.62 -56.55 54.46
N ALA A 336 -22.52 -57.21 54.57
CA ALA A 336 -22.44 -58.68 54.75
C ALA A 336 -22.53 -59.07 56.22
N ARG A 337 -22.53 -58.13 57.16
CA ARG A 337 -22.40 -58.34 58.60
C ARG A 337 -21.26 -59.31 58.95
N LEU A 338 -20.18 -59.13 58.23
CA LEU A 338 -19.03 -60.00 58.33
C LEU A 338 -17.86 -59.26 58.97
N LEU A 339 -17.34 -59.85 60.06
CA LEU A 339 -16.18 -59.36 60.75
C LEU A 339 -14.97 -60.24 60.44
N THR A 340 -13.96 -59.70 59.85
CA THR A 340 -12.67 -60.39 59.66
C THR A 340 -11.66 -59.80 60.62
N VAL A 341 -11.10 -60.69 61.43
CA VAL A 341 -10.17 -60.41 62.49
C VAL A 341 -8.88 -61.18 62.29
N ASN A 342 -7.77 -60.48 62.27
CA ASN A 342 -6.45 -61.13 62.23
C ASN A 342 -5.69 -60.78 63.51
N GLY A 343 -4.90 -61.69 64.04
CA GLY A 343 -4.15 -61.42 65.24
C GLY A 343 -3.32 -62.63 65.71
N TYR A 344 -2.90 -62.56 66.95
CA TYR A 344 -2.09 -63.63 67.58
C TYR A 344 -2.73 -64.05 68.89
N ALA A 345 -2.72 -65.41 69.16
CA ALA A 345 -3.19 -65.98 70.38
C ALA A 345 -2.37 -67.22 70.73
N ASN A 346 -2.26 -67.56 71.98
CA ASN A 346 -1.56 -68.78 72.40
C ASN A 346 -2.45 -70.00 72.23
N ASP A 347 -3.72 -69.89 72.63
CA ASP A 347 -4.69 -70.98 72.48
C ASP A 347 -5.81 -70.57 71.49
N LEU A 348 -5.84 -71.20 70.32
CA LEU A 348 -6.83 -70.95 69.28
C LEU A 348 -8.21 -71.53 69.61
N ASN A 349 -8.27 -72.62 70.45
CA ASN A 349 -9.53 -73.19 70.84
C ASN A 349 -10.27 -72.31 71.85
N GLU A 350 -9.57 -71.74 72.81
CA GLU A 350 -10.13 -70.69 73.71
C GLU A 350 -10.61 -69.51 72.99
N LEU A 351 -9.77 -69.02 72.06
CA LEU A 351 -10.12 -67.81 71.22
C LEU A 351 -11.39 -68.08 70.39
N THR A 352 -11.45 -69.21 69.67
CA THR A 352 -12.62 -69.50 68.81
C THR A 352 -13.85 -69.76 69.65
N GLY A 353 -13.68 -70.38 70.87
CA GLY A 353 -14.78 -70.59 71.83
C GLY A 353 -15.41 -69.30 72.29
N LYS A 354 -14.61 -68.28 72.65
CA LYS A 354 -15.07 -66.94 73.09
C LYS A 354 -15.64 -66.11 71.94
N LEU A 355 -15.04 -66.19 70.77
CA LEU A 355 -15.54 -65.50 69.60
C LEU A 355 -16.89 -66.01 69.07
N LYS A 356 -17.28 -67.21 69.41
CA LYS A 356 -18.61 -67.77 69.10
C LYS A 356 -19.76 -66.99 69.71
N ASN A 357 -19.53 -66.26 70.76
CA ASN A 357 -20.53 -65.35 71.35
C ASN A 357 -20.94 -64.17 70.41
N LEU A 358 -20.05 -63.81 69.50
CA LEU A 358 -20.30 -62.77 68.54
C LEU A 358 -21.04 -63.19 67.26
N GLY A 359 -20.91 -64.49 66.96
CA GLY A 359 -21.50 -65.03 65.73
C GLY A 359 -20.90 -66.36 65.30
N GLU A 360 -21.24 -66.75 64.08
CA GLU A 360 -20.65 -68.02 63.49
C GLU A 360 -19.19 -67.78 63.10
N VAL A 361 -18.26 -68.44 63.76
CA VAL A 361 -16.81 -68.24 63.63
C VAL A 361 -16.24 -69.26 62.64
N ARG A 362 -15.59 -68.75 61.61
CA ARG A 362 -14.88 -69.56 60.61
C ARG A 362 -13.38 -69.23 60.64
N LEU A 363 -12.56 -70.15 60.98
CA LEU A 363 -11.12 -70.04 60.97
C LEU A 363 -10.61 -70.23 59.52
N LYS A 364 -10.07 -69.10 58.91
CA LYS A 364 -9.60 -69.13 57.51
C LYS A 364 -8.16 -69.61 57.36
N SER A 365 -7.30 -69.14 58.23
CA SER A 365 -5.91 -69.56 58.21
C SER A 365 -5.28 -69.50 59.61
N THR A 366 -4.36 -70.38 59.86
CA THR A 366 -3.52 -70.38 61.06
C THR A 366 -2.08 -70.67 60.69
N SER A 367 -1.15 -69.96 61.30
CA SER A 367 0.27 -70.23 61.15
C SER A 367 1.02 -69.94 62.44
N ARG A 368 1.97 -70.79 62.78
CA ARG A 368 2.79 -70.60 63.97
C ARG A 368 3.93 -69.68 63.64
N ARG A 369 3.99 -68.50 64.33
CA ARG A 369 5.05 -67.47 64.16
C ARG A 369 5.64 -67.15 65.53
N LYS A 370 6.93 -67.49 65.75
CA LYS A 370 7.65 -67.15 66.99
C LYS A 370 6.84 -67.45 68.24
N ASP A 371 6.66 -68.49 68.71
CA ASP A 371 5.96 -68.93 69.93
C ASP A 371 4.46 -68.58 70.10
N ARG A 372 3.84 -67.90 69.10
CA ARG A 372 2.42 -67.60 69.12
C ARG A 372 1.75 -68.10 67.82
N ASN A 373 0.47 -68.37 67.90
CA ASN A 373 -0.30 -68.74 66.74
C ASN A 373 -0.94 -67.53 66.11
N TYR A 374 -0.55 -67.24 64.87
CA TYR A 374 -1.26 -66.23 64.06
C TYR A 374 -2.56 -66.85 63.56
N PHE A 375 -3.64 -66.09 63.71
CA PHE A 375 -4.94 -66.51 63.24
C PHE A 375 -5.58 -65.47 62.31
N GLN A 376 -6.40 -65.96 61.39
CA GLN A 376 -7.33 -65.20 60.62
C GLN A 376 -8.70 -65.84 60.79
N VAL A 377 -9.61 -65.06 61.38
CA VAL A 377 -10.95 -65.52 61.67
C VAL A 377 -11.95 -64.61 60.98
N GLU A 378 -12.95 -65.23 60.46
CA GLU A 378 -14.11 -64.54 59.89
C GLU A 378 -15.32 -64.86 60.76
N ILE A 379 -16.04 -63.90 61.24
CA ILE A 379 -17.17 -64.01 62.14
C ILE A 379 -18.40 -63.44 61.44
N ALA A 380 -19.40 -64.29 61.19
CA ALA A 380 -20.69 -63.84 60.73
C ALA A 380 -21.53 -63.47 61.99
N LEU A 381 -21.77 -62.14 62.16
CA LEU A 381 -22.44 -61.66 63.38
C LEU A 381 -23.89 -62.09 63.39
N HIS A 382 -24.37 -62.54 64.60
CA HIS A 382 -25.80 -62.83 64.82
C HIS A 382 -26.63 -61.50 64.71
N GLU A 383 -27.93 -61.66 64.39
CA GLU A 383 -28.88 -60.49 64.37
C GLU A 383 -29.04 -59.85 65.75
#